data_126cd015ab0d044b104f5017963c1fdc
#
_entry.id   126cd015ab0d044b104f5017963c1fdc
#
_cell.length_a   1.000
_cell.length_b   1.000
_cell.length_c   1.000
_cell.angle_alpha   90.00
_cell.angle_beta   90.00
_cell.angle_gamma   90.00
#
_symmetry.space_group_name_H-M   'P 1'
#
loop_
_entity.id
_entity.type
_entity.pdbx_description
1 polymer ?
#
loop_
_entity_poly.entity_id
_entity_poly.type
_entity_poly.pdbx_seq_one_letter_code
_entity_poly.pdbx_strand_id
1 'polypeptide(L)'
;LTFDVAKYQNFQTTKKVQLNSAYGAMGNQYFRFFDLRLAEAVTLSGQLVIQWLAKDINIYLNALLKTNAIDYVIASDTDSLYICLERLVQEVYKNNTSVDPKKVVDLLDRFSTDKLQPVINKSTKSLKEYLNAFSQKMEMKRESIADKAIWTAKKRYMMNVYDNEGVRYEQPKLKIHGIEAVKSSTPEVC
;
A
#
# COMPACT_ATOMS: atom_id res chain seq x y z
N LEU A 1 -8.30 -7.09 29.10
CA LEU A 1 -7.69 -6.42 27.93
C LEU A 1 -7.05 -7.43 26.96
N THR A 2 -6.26 -8.41 27.43
CA THR A 2 -5.59 -9.39 26.57
C THR A 2 -6.55 -10.37 25.88
N PHE A 3 -7.60 -10.80 26.58
CA PHE A 3 -8.62 -11.71 26.05
C PHE A 3 -9.42 -11.05 24.92
N ASP A 4 -9.87 -9.83 25.09
CA ASP A 4 -10.63 -9.11 24.07
C ASP A 4 -9.78 -8.81 22.84
N VAL A 5 -8.51 -8.45 23.01
CA VAL A 5 -7.58 -8.24 21.90
C VAL A 5 -7.41 -9.53 21.08
N ALA A 6 -7.17 -10.66 21.74
CA ALA A 6 -7.04 -11.97 21.06
C ALA A 6 -8.33 -12.36 20.34
N LYS A 7 -9.50 -12.14 20.98
CA LYS A 7 -10.82 -12.39 20.38
C LYS A 7 -11.02 -11.60 19.08
N TYR A 8 -10.75 -10.29 19.08
CA TYR A 8 -10.92 -9.46 17.89
C TYR A 8 -9.88 -9.77 16.80
N GLN A 9 -8.65 -10.11 17.17
CA GLN A 9 -7.64 -10.58 16.23
C GLN A 9 -8.09 -11.86 15.52
N ASN A 10 -8.64 -12.82 16.27
CA ASN A 10 -9.18 -14.06 15.69
C ASN A 10 -10.36 -13.77 14.75
N PHE A 11 -11.28 -12.88 15.11
CA PHE A 11 -12.37 -12.47 14.22
C PHE A 11 -11.85 -11.82 12.93
N GLN A 12 -10.90 -10.90 13.03
CA GLN A 12 -10.29 -10.26 11.88
C GLN A 12 -9.63 -11.29 10.95
N THR A 13 -8.84 -12.20 11.52
CA THR A 13 -8.17 -13.28 10.75
C THR A 13 -9.19 -14.17 10.08
N THR A 14 -10.24 -14.60 10.79
CA THR A 14 -11.31 -15.43 10.23
C THR A 14 -12.00 -14.74 9.05
N LYS A 15 -12.30 -13.45 9.16
CA LYS A 15 -12.93 -12.69 8.07
C LYS A 15 -12.00 -12.53 6.87
N LYS A 16 -10.70 -12.28 7.08
CA LYS A 16 -9.70 -12.25 6.00
C LYS A 16 -9.62 -13.59 5.26
N VAL A 17 -9.57 -14.70 6.02
CA VAL A 17 -9.55 -16.05 5.43
C VAL A 17 -10.82 -16.33 4.64
N GLN A 18 -12.00 -15.99 5.16
CA GLN A 18 -13.27 -16.17 4.44
C GLN A 18 -13.30 -15.42 3.11
N LEU A 19 -12.88 -14.14 3.09
CA LEU A 19 -12.84 -13.33 1.87
C LEU A 19 -11.85 -13.89 0.83
N ASN A 20 -10.65 -14.24 1.26
CA ASN A 20 -9.64 -14.82 0.37
C ASN A 20 -10.05 -16.20 -0.16
N SER A 21 -10.74 -17.01 0.66
CA SER A 21 -11.26 -18.30 0.25
C SER A 21 -12.39 -18.17 -0.76
N ALA A 22 -13.25 -17.16 -0.65
CA ALA A 22 -14.30 -16.91 -1.63
C ALA A 22 -13.73 -16.62 -3.02
N TYR A 23 -12.70 -15.76 -3.09
CA TYR A 23 -11.99 -15.50 -4.35
C TYR A 23 -11.32 -16.78 -4.89
N GLY A 24 -10.57 -17.49 -4.03
CA GLY A 24 -9.90 -18.74 -4.41
C GLY A 24 -10.87 -19.81 -4.89
N ALA A 25 -12.05 -19.90 -4.28
CA ALA A 25 -13.09 -20.84 -4.68
C ALA A 25 -13.62 -20.54 -6.09
N MET A 26 -13.82 -19.28 -6.44
CA MET A 26 -14.28 -18.92 -7.80
C MET A 26 -13.32 -19.36 -8.89
N GLY A 27 -12.01 -19.42 -8.61
CA GLY A 27 -10.99 -19.93 -9.51
C GLY A 27 -10.77 -21.45 -9.47
N ASN A 28 -11.48 -22.18 -8.61
CA ASN A 28 -11.32 -23.62 -8.46
C ASN A 28 -12.37 -24.39 -9.26
N GLN A 29 -11.93 -25.21 -10.22
CA GLN A 29 -12.79 -26.00 -11.12
C GLN A 29 -13.79 -26.95 -10.39
N TYR A 30 -13.54 -27.32 -9.16
CA TYR A 30 -14.41 -28.20 -8.36
C TYR A 30 -15.45 -27.42 -7.55
N PHE A 31 -15.39 -26.08 -7.58
CA PHE A 31 -16.36 -25.25 -6.87
C PHE A 31 -17.65 -25.11 -7.66
N ARG A 32 -18.80 -25.25 -6.98
CA ARG A 32 -20.14 -25.19 -7.61
C ARG A 32 -20.37 -23.93 -8.47
N PHE A 33 -19.78 -22.79 -8.06
CA PHE A 33 -19.91 -21.50 -8.74
C PHE A 33 -18.60 -21.09 -9.42
N PHE A 34 -17.83 -22.08 -9.90
CA PHE A 34 -16.60 -21.83 -10.65
C PHE A 34 -16.91 -21.00 -11.91
N ASP A 35 -16.22 -19.88 -12.05
CA ASP A 35 -16.15 -19.11 -13.28
C ASP A 35 -14.79 -18.42 -13.39
N LEU A 36 -13.94 -18.93 -14.27
CA LEU A 36 -12.59 -18.42 -14.48
C LEU A 36 -12.60 -16.95 -14.90
N ARG A 37 -13.60 -16.53 -15.68
CA ARG A 37 -13.73 -15.14 -16.17
C ARG A 37 -13.93 -14.16 -15.02
N LEU A 38 -14.66 -14.57 -13.96
CA LEU A 38 -14.81 -13.75 -12.75
C LEU A 38 -13.50 -13.63 -11.98
N ALA A 39 -12.75 -14.72 -11.84
CA ALA A 39 -11.45 -14.70 -11.18
C ALA A 39 -10.43 -13.83 -11.95
N GLU A 40 -10.39 -13.96 -13.28
CA GLU A 40 -9.56 -13.12 -14.15
C GLU A 40 -9.98 -11.64 -14.09
N ALA A 41 -11.27 -11.35 -14.12
CA ALA A 41 -11.78 -9.99 -14.04
C ALA A 41 -11.35 -9.28 -12.75
N VAL A 42 -11.35 -9.96 -11.60
CA VAL A 42 -10.88 -9.41 -10.32
C VAL A 42 -9.39 -9.04 -10.41
N THR A 43 -8.56 -9.94 -10.91
CA THR A 43 -7.10 -9.69 -11.01
C THR A 43 -6.75 -8.61 -12.02
N LEU A 44 -7.36 -8.64 -13.20
CA LEU A 44 -7.13 -7.63 -14.24
C LEU A 44 -7.62 -6.24 -13.82
N SER A 45 -8.78 -6.18 -13.14
CA SER A 45 -9.28 -4.92 -12.57
C SER A 45 -8.31 -4.37 -11.52
N GLY A 46 -7.77 -5.22 -10.64
CA GLY A 46 -6.77 -4.82 -9.65
C GLY A 46 -5.50 -4.26 -10.31
N GLN A 47 -4.98 -4.92 -11.34
CA GLN A 47 -3.82 -4.44 -12.09
C GLN A 47 -4.10 -3.09 -12.75
N LEU A 48 -5.26 -2.93 -13.37
CA LEU A 48 -5.65 -1.66 -13.99
C LEU A 48 -5.75 -0.52 -12.98
N VAL A 49 -6.37 -0.77 -11.82
CA VAL A 49 -6.48 0.22 -10.73
C VAL A 49 -5.10 0.71 -10.29
N ILE A 50 -4.17 -0.21 -10.03
CA ILE A 50 -2.81 0.13 -9.58
C ILE A 50 -2.06 0.96 -10.63
N GLN A 51 -2.13 0.58 -11.90
CA GLN A 51 -1.47 1.32 -12.99
C GLN A 51 -2.09 2.71 -13.18
N TRP A 52 -3.42 2.80 -13.10
CA TRP A 52 -4.15 4.05 -13.23
C TRP A 52 -3.79 5.03 -12.11
N LEU A 53 -3.82 4.56 -10.85
CA LEU A 53 -3.45 5.35 -9.68
C LEU A 53 -1.98 5.78 -9.72
N ALA A 54 -1.05 4.89 -10.09
CA ALA A 54 0.36 5.21 -10.19
C ALA A 54 0.60 6.36 -11.19
N LYS A 55 -0.06 6.31 -12.35
CA LYS A 55 0.01 7.37 -13.36
C LYS A 55 -0.51 8.72 -12.82
N ASP A 56 -1.70 8.72 -12.22
CA ASP A 56 -2.32 9.96 -11.74
C ASP A 56 -1.55 10.57 -10.55
N ILE A 57 -1.02 9.74 -9.65
CA ILE A 57 -0.17 10.17 -8.54
C ILE A 57 1.13 10.80 -9.09
N ASN A 58 1.77 10.17 -10.08
CA ASN A 58 2.98 10.72 -10.70
C ASN A 58 2.71 12.06 -11.39
N ILE A 59 1.62 12.19 -12.13
CA ILE A 59 1.20 13.45 -12.75
C ILE A 59 1.02 14.53 -11.67
N TYR A 60 0.30 14.21 -10.60
CA TYR A 60 0.05 15.14 -9.50
C TYR A 60 1.34 15.58 -8.80
N LEU A 61 2.23 14.65 -8.45
CA LEU A 61 3.48 14.95 -7.76
C LEU A 61 4.46 15.74 -8.64
N ASN A 62 4.55 15.43 -9.93
CA ASN A 62 5.36 16.21 -10.87
C ASN A 62 4.84 17.65 -10.99
N ALA A 63 3.53 17.85 -11.05
CA ALA A 63 2.94 19.19 -11.08
C ALA A 63 3.19 19.95 -9.77
N LEU A 64 3.02 19.30 -8.62
CA LEU A 64 3.21 19.89 -7.29
C LEU A 64 4.66 20.33 -7.04
N LEU A 65 5.61 19.44 -7.35
CA LEU A 65 7.04 19.65 -7.11
C LEU A 65 7.76 20.31 -8.30
N LYS A 66 6.99 20.75 -9.31
CA LYS A 66 7.53 21.40 -10.53
C LYS A 66 8.66 20.60 -11.18
N THR A 67 8.50 19.28 -11.18
CA THR A 67 9.44 18.33 -11.81
C THR A 67 8.85 17.82 -13.12
N ASN A 68 9.70 17.23 -13.97
CA ASN A 68 9.28 16.72 -15.26
C ASN A 68 9.63 15.22 -15.35
N ALA A 69 8.60 14.41 -15.61
CA ALA A 69 8.72 12.96 -15.89
C ALA A 69 9.48 12.16 -14.82
N ILE A 70 9.41 12.57 -13.55
CA ILE A 70 9.96 11.78 -12.44
C ILE A 70 8.94 10.74 -12.03
N ASP A 71 9.40 9.51 -11.87
CA ASP A 71 8.60 8.43 -11.30
C ASP A 71 8.76 8.44 -9.77
N TYR A 72 7.72 8.90 -9.08
CA TYR A 72 7.63 8.89 -7.62
C TYR A 72 7.11 7.57 -7.07
N VAL A 73 6.42 6.77 -7.90
CA VAL A 73 5.95 5.44 -7.55
C VAL A 73 7.06 4.43 -7.82
N ILE A 74 7.90 4.19 -6.84
CA ILE A 74 9.12 3.39 -6.95
C ILE A 74 8.90 1.89 -6.96
N ALA A 75 7.77 1.42 -6.43
CA ALA A 75 7.38 0.01 -6.44
C ALA A 75 5.87 -0.13 -6.31
N SER A 76 5.35 -1.27 -6.76
CA SER A 76 3.97 -1.69 -6.56
C SER A 76 3.90 -3.20 -6.32
N ASP A 77 2.96 -3.63 -5.49
CA ASP A 77 2.68 -5.06 -5.32
C ASP A 77 1.18 -5.26 -5.12
N THR A 78 0.58 -6.05 -6.01
CA THR A 78 -0.81 -6.50 -6.01
C THR A 78 -1.84 -5.37 -5.81
N ASP A 79 -1.92 -4.79 -4.62
CA ASP A 79 -2.89 -3.79 -4.17
C ASP A 79 -2.24 -2.59 -3.47
N SER A 80 -0.92 -2.49 -3.49
CA SER A 80 -0.17 -1.42 -2.83
C SER A 80 0.74 -0.65 -3.79
N LEU A 81 0.93 0.64 -3.48
CA LEU A 81 1.86 1.54 -4.14
C LEU A 81 2.86 2.09 -3.12
N TYR A 82 4.13 2.11 -3.49
CA TYR A 82 5.23 2.68 -2.70
C TYR A 82 5.69 3.97 -3.35
N ILE A 83 5.51 5.07 -2.63
CA ILE A 83 5.76 6.42 -3.14
C ILE A 83 6.96 7.02 -2.42
N CYS A 84 7.96 7.47 -3.17
CA CYS A 84 9.09 8.20 -2.63
C CYS A 84 8.75 9.69 -2.53
N LEU A 85 8.67 10.21 -1.31
CA LEU A 85 8.36 11.62 -1.02
C LEU A 85 9.58 12.40 -0.50
N GLU A 86 10.79 11.89 -0.71
CA GLU A 86 12.04 12.52 -0.26
C GLU A 86 12.15 13.98 -0.76
N ARG A 87 11.87 14.22 -2.04
CA ARG A 87 11.92 15.58 -2.62
C ARG A 87 10.92 16.53 -1.96
N LEU A 88 9.72 16.06 -1.62
CA LEU A 88 8.74 16.85 -0.89
C LEU A 88 9.29 17.27 0.48
N VAL A 89 9.90 16.34 1.20
CA VAL A 89 10.49 16.60 2.51
C VAL A 89 11.65 17.58 2.39
N GLN A 90 12.54 17.39 1.40
CA GLN A 90 13.67 18.29 1.13
C GLN A 90 13.20 19.71 0.80
N GLU A 91 12.15 19.88 0.01
CA GLU A 91 11.61 21.19 -0.36
C GLU A 91 10.98 21.90 0.85
N VAL A 92 10.20 21.20 1.66
CA VAL A 92 9.55 21.76 2.86
C VAL A 92 10.57 22.19 3.91
N TYR A 93 11.56 21.38 4.16
CA TYR A 93 12.58 21.64 5.18
C TYR A 93 13.85 22.32 4.63
N LYS A 94 13.85 22.74 3.35
CA LYS A 94 14.97 23.46 2.70
C LYS A 94 16.30 22.75 2.88
N ASN A 95 16.32 21.42 2.72
CA ASN A 95 17.48 20.55 2.90
C ASN A 95 18.07 20.57 4.33
N ASN A 96 17.32 20.97 5.33
CA ASN A 96 17.74 20.83 6.71
C ASN A 96 17.77 19.34 7.11
N THR A 97 18.95 18.78 7.29
CA THR A 97 19.15 17.36 7.62
C THR A 97 18.92 17.03 9.10
N SER A 98 18.76 18.05 9.94
CA SER A 98 18.56 17.90 11.41
C SER A 98 17.12 17.97 11.84
N VAL A 99 16.19 17.55 10.98
CA VAL A 99 14.75 17.57 11.30
C VAL A 99 14.38 16.32 12.10
N ASP A 100 13.62 16.52 13.18
CA ASP A 100 13.08 15.42 13.99
C ASP A 100 12.22 14.49 13.10
N PRO A 101 12.52 13.19 13.05
CA PRO A 101 11.75 12.22 12.28
C PRO A 101 10.23 12.27 12.56
N LYS A 102 9.83 12.54 13.80
CA LYS A 102 8.41 12.66 14.18
C LYS A 102 7.70 13.77 13.41
N LYS A 103 8.36 14.91 13.23
CA LYS A 103 7.80 16.04 12.44
C LYS A 103 7.66 15.70 10.97
N VAL A 104 8.62 14.93 10.41
CA VAL A 104 8.54 14.45 9.03
C VAL A 104 7.37 13.48 8.86
N VAL A 105 7.19 12.57 9.79
CA VAL A 105 6.07 11.61 9.77
C VAL A 105 4.72 12.33 9.86
N ASP A 106 4.61 13.36 10.72
CA ASP A 106 3.40 14.19 10.84
C ASP A 106 3.11 14.98 9.55
N LEU A 107 4.15 15.51 8.92
CA LEU A 107 4.01 16.18 7.61
C LEU A 107 3.48 15.19 6.56
N LEU A 108 4.08 14.01 6.44
CA LEU A 108 3.71 13.02 5.45
C LEU A 108 2.31 12.44 5.69
N ASP A 109 1.90 12.28 6.95
CA ASP A 109 0.56 11.85 7.30
C ASP A 109 -0.50 12.86 6.87
N ARG A 110 -0.30 14.14 7.23
CA ARG A 110 -1.19 15.24 6.77
C ARG A 110 -1.21 15.35 5.26
N PHE A 111 -0.04 15.30 4.62
CA PHE A 111 0.05 15.36 3.16
C PHE A 111 -0.71 14.21 2.50
N SER A 112 -0.59 13.00 3.03
CA SER A 112 -1.31 11.82 2.54
C SER A 112 -2.82 12.00 2.67
N THR A 113 -3.29 12.51 3.81
CA THR A 113 -4.72 12.69 4.08
C THR A 113 -5.30 13.87 3.30
N ASP A 114 -4.63 15.04 3.33
CA ASP A 114 -5.20 16.28 2.83
C ASP A 114 -4.97 16.48 1.32
N LYS A 115 -3.92 15.90 0.77
CA LYS A 115 -3.50 16.11 -0.62
C LYS A 115 -3.58 14.85 -1.48
N LEU A 116 -2.99 13.73 -1.04
CA LEU A 116 -2.99 12.51 -1.85
C LEU A 116 -4.36 11.82 -1.86
N GLN A 117 -5.05 11.74 -0.72
CA GLN A 117 -6.34 11.06 -0.65
C GLN A 117 -7.40 11.66 -1.60
N PRO A 118 -7.55 12.99 -1.72
CA PRO A 118 -8.43 13.59 -2.73
C PRO A 118 -8.06 13.22 -4.17
N VAL A 119 -6.76 13.15 -4.49
CA VAL A 119 -6.28 12.74 -5.82
C VAL A 119 -6.66 11.27 -6.09
N ILE A 120 -6.41 10.39 -5.13
CA ILE A 120 -6.79 8.97 -5.21
C ILE A 120 -8.30 8.83 -5.42
N ASN A 121 -9.11 9.54 -4.63
CA ASN A 121 -10.57 9.49 -4.73
C ASN A 121 -11.08 10.00 -6.10
N LYS A 122 -10.46 11.07 -6.63
CA LYS A 122 -10.79 11.58 -7.96
C LYS A 122 -10.39 10.57 -9.05
N SER A 123 -9.22 9.99 -8.92
CA SER A 123 -8.68 9.00 -9.86
C SER A 123 -9.55 7.74 -9.92
N THR A 124 -9.93 7.19 -8.77
CA THR A 124 -10.82 6.02 -8.70
C THR A 124 -12.22 6.31 -9.25
N LYS A 125 -12.72 7.54 -9.04
CA LYS A 125 -14.00 7.97 -9.65
C LYS A 125 -13.89 8.06 -11.18
N SER A 126 -12.83 8.64 -11.70
CA SER A 126 -12.56 8.71 -13.14
C SER A 126 -12.44 7.31 -13.75
N LEU A 127 -11.75 6.41 -13.07
CA LEU A 127 -11.65 5.01 -13.50
C LEU A 127 -13.02 4.31 -13.52
N LYS A 128 -13.85 4.53 -12.50
CA LYS A 128 -15.23 4.01 -12.46
C LYS A 128 -16.03 4.47 -13.67
N GLU A 129 -15.93 5.75 -14.05
CA GLU A 129 -16.60 6.33 -15.21
C GLU A 129 -16.06 5.72 -16.52
N TYR A 130 -14.73 5.59 -16.64
CA TYR A 130 -14.07 4.96 -17.78
C TYR A 130 -14.51 3.51 -18.00
N LEU A 131 -14.62 2.74 -16.93
CA LEU A 131 -15.06 1.34 -16.96
C LEU A 131 -16.58 1.17 -17.05
N ASN A 132 -17.35 2.26 -16.99
CA ASN A 132 -18.81 2.23 -16.87
C ASN A 132 -19.28 1.29 -15.74
N ALA A 133 -18.54 1.29 -14.62
CA ALA A 133 -18.84 0.42 -13.49
C ALA A 133 -20.09 0.90 -12.72
N PHE A 134 -20.90 -0.04 -12.26
CA PHE A 134 -22.14 0.24 -11.56
C PHE A 134 -21.93 1.12 -10.30
N SER A 135 -20.90 0.82 -9.51
CA SER A 135 -20.58 1.59 -8.30
C SER A 135 -19.07 1.67 -8.06
N GLN A 136 -18.63 2.76 -7.40
CA GLN A 136 -17.26 2.89 -6.94
C GLN A 136 -17.11 2.17 -5.58
N LYS A 137 -16.25 1.15 -5.54
CA LYS A 137 -15.94 0.34 -4.35
C LYS A 137 -14.45 0.29 -4.02
N MET A 138 -13.61 0.86 -4.90
CA MET A 138 -12.16 0.86 -4.69
C MET A 138 -11.78 1.92 -3.67
N GLU A 139 -11.19 1.48 -2.57
CA GLU A 139 -10.62 2.34 -1.54
C GLU A 139 -9.12 2.04 -1.40
N MET A 140 -8.31 3.08 -1.44
CA MET A 140 -6.89 3.00 -1.12
C MET A 140 -6.59 4.07 -0.08
N LYS A 141 -5.91 3.65 0.99
CA LYS A 141 -5.54 4.52 2.11
C LYS A 141 -4.05 4.37 2.41
N ARG A 142 -3.48 5.35 3.09
CA ARG A 142 -2.12 5.24 3.59
C ARG A 142 -2.02 4.12 4.63
N GLU A 143 -1.12 3.18 4.40
CA GLU A 143 -0.82 2.09 5.33
C GLU A 143 0.37 2.44 6.22
N SER A 144 1.53 2.68 5.61
CA SER A 144 2.77 2.84 6.38
C SER A 144 3.53 4.10 5.96
N ILE A 145 4.31 4.67 6.90
CA ILE A 145 5.33 5.69 6.64
C ILE A 145 6.67 5.13 7.11
N ALA A 146 7.63 5.10 6.22
CA ALA A 146 8.98 4.60 6.46
C ALA A 146 10.02 5.64 6.00
N ASP A 147 11.17 5.68 6.65
CA ASP A 147 12.30 6.54 6.22
C ASP A 147 13.22 5.84 5.22
N LYS A 148 13.34 4.53 5.32
CA LYS A 148 14.20 3.71 4.47
C LYS A 148 13.49 2.44 4.06
N ALA A 149 13.71 2.04 2.81
CA ALA A 149 13.21 0.77 2.30
C ALA A 149 14.17 0.21 1.25
N ILE A 150 14.27 -1.10 1.20
CA ILE A 150 15.10 -1.84 0.24
C ILE A 150 14.26 -2.97 -0.34
N TRP A 151 14.18 -3.02 -1.67
CA TRP A 151 13.60 -4.12 -2.43
C TRP A 151 14.73 -4.95 -3.03
N THR A 152 14.86 -6.21 -2.60
CA THR A 152 15.88 -7.13 -3.13
C THR A 152 15.35 -7.91 -4.34
N ALA A 153 14.05 -8.14 -4.40
CA ALA A 153 13.36 -8.77 -5.51
C ALA A 153 11.86 -8.52 -5.42
N LYS A 154 11.09 -8.98 -6.41
CA LYS A 154 9.62 -8.97 -6.36
C LYS A 154 9.13 -9.71 -5.11
N LYS A 155 8.28 -9.06 -4.31
CA LYS A 155 7.75 -9.57 -3.03
C LYS A 155 8.81 -9.83 -1.94
N ARG A 156 9.99 -9.22 -2.07
CA ARG A 156 11.08 -9.33 -1.09
C ARG A 156 11.60 -7.95 -0.76
N TYR A 157 11.22 -7.43 0.39
CA TYR A 157 11.60 -6.09 0.82
C TYR A 157 11.72 -5.99 2.34
N MET A 158 12.41 -4.94 2.76
CA MET A 158 12.44 -4.51 4.15
C MET A 158 12.26 -3.01 4.24
N MET A 159 11.54 -2.54 5.25
CA MET A 159 11.26 -1.13 5.49
C MET A 159 11.42 -0.81 6.96
N ASN A 160 11.96 0.36 7.25
CA ASN A 160 12.06 0.91 8.58
C ASN A 160 10.87 1.82 8.86
N VAL A 161 9.83 1.30 9.53
CA VAL A 161 8.49 1.89 9.63
C VAL A 161 8.34 2.70 10.91
N TYR A 162 7.96 3.96 10.79
CA TYR A 162 7.63 4.87 11.90
C TYR A 162 6.14 4.93 12.21
N ASP A 163 5.29 4.69 11.22
CA ASP A 163 3.83 4.68 11.37
C ASP A 163 3.23 3.53 10.55
N ASN A 164 2.33 2.79 11.16
CA ASN A 164 1.57 1.76 10.47
C ASN A 164 0.08 1.90 10.82
N GLU A 165 -0.74 2.20 9.82
CA GLU A 165 -2.20 2.42 9.95
C GLU A 165 -2.58 3.43 11.03
N GLY A 166 -1.76 4.50 11.22
CA GLY A 166 -1.96 5.53 12.25
C GLY A 166 -1.36 5.19 13.62
N VAL A 167 -0.79 4.00 13.80
CA VAL A 167 -0.05 3.64 15.02
C VAL A 167 1.37 4.13 14.89
N ARG A 168 1.72 5.15 15.70
CA ARG A 168 3.06 5.74 15.76
C ARG A 168 3.98 4.89 16.62
N TYR A 169 5.18 4.64 16.13
CA TYR A 169 6.23 3.97 16.89
C TYR A 169 7.20 5.01 17.46
N GLU A 170 7.59 4.86 18.74
CA GLU A 170 8.62 5.70 19.35
C GLU A 170 9.99 5.48 18.70
N GLN A 171 10.30 4.22 18.43
CA GLN A 171 11.42 3.80 17.61
C GLN A 171 10.89 3.07 16.38
N PRO A 172 11.49 3.28 15.21
CA PRO A 172 11.02 2.65 13.99
C PRO A 172 11.11 1.13 14.10
N LYS A 173 10.13 0.45 13.54
CA LYS A 173 10.09 -1.02 13.47
C LYS A 173 10.51 -1.50 12.09
N LEU A 174 11.39 -2.47 12.07
CA LEU A 174 11.78 -3.12 10.82
C LEU A 174 10.66 -4.08 10.38
N LYS A 175 10.02 -3.75 9.25
CA LYS A 175 9.04 -4.61 8.56
C LYS A 175 9.77 -5.36 7.47
N ILE A 176 9.84 -6.69 7.57
CA ILE A 176 10.48 -7.56 6.58
C ILE A 176 9.41 -8.41 5.90
N HIS A 177 9.46 -8.49 4.58
CA HIS A 177 8.54 -9.30 3.79
C HIS A 177 9.27 -10.17 2.78
N GLY A 178 8.95 -11.48 2.77
CA GLY A 178 9.40 -12.43 1.78
C GLY A 178 10.90 -12.75 1.78
N ILE A 179 11.69 -12.19 2.68
CA ILE A 179 13.12 -12.45 2.84
C ILE A 179 13.32 -13.72 3.66
N GLU A 180 14.34 -14.48 3.34
CA GLU A 180 14.64 -15.78 3.97
C GLU A 180 14.76 -15.70 5.49
N ALA A 181 15.31 -14.61 6.03
CA ALA A 181 15.51 -14.39 7.47
C ALA A 181 14.23 -14.51 8.33
N VAL A 182 13.04 -14.33 7.73
CA VAL A 182 11.75 -14.40 8.46
C VAL A 182 10.91 -15.62 8.08
N LYS A 183 11.43 -16.50 7.24
CA LYS A 183 10.70 -17.73 6.84
C LYS A 183 10.87 -18.80 7.89
N SER A 184 9.78 -19.46 8.25
CA SER A 184 9.79 -20.61 9.17
C SER A 184 10.61 -21.81 8.68
N SER A 185 10.91 -21.86 7.37
CA SER A 185 11.74 -22.89 6.76
C SER A 185 13.24 -22.59 6.80
N THR A 186 13.65 -21.41 7.26
CA THR A 186 15.06 -21.05 7.37
C THR A 186 15.63 -21.59 8.68
N PRO A 187 16.75 -22.35 8.66
CA PRO A 187 17.39 -22.83 9.88
C PRO A 187 17.86 -21.68 10.76
N GLU A 188 17.79 -21.86 12.10
CA GLU A 188 18.21 -20.82 13.07
C GLU A 188 19.70 -20.47 13.01
N VAL A 189 20.51 -21.32 12.37
CA VAL A 189 21.96 -21.15 12.24
C VAL A 189 22.42 -20.47 10.95
N CYS A 190 21.51 -19.86 10.20
CA CYS A 190 21.81 -19.14 8.96
C CYS A 190 21.89 -17.63 9.16
#